data_6612dcf7da2425a0ac48e59927136595
#
_entry.id   6612dcf7da2425a0ac48e59927136595
#
_cell.length_a   1.000
_cell.length_b   1.000
_cell.length_c   1.000
_cell.angle_alpha   90.00
_cell.angle_beta   90.00
_cell.angle_gamma   90.00
#
_symmetry.space_group_name_H-M   'P 1'
#
loop_
_entity.id
_entity.type
_entity.pdbx_description
1 polymer ?
#
loop_
_entity_poly.entity_id
_entity_poly.type
_entity_poly.pdbx_seq_one_letter_code
_entity_poly.pdbx_strand_id
1 'polypeptide(L)'
;QLGIDLQVDIVEWASFTPMRRNGDFDIARNGWVGDYTDPSNMLELFYSTNGNNDGKFNNADFDAAIDLSRTTLDSAERSKALHTAEDILMEETGCIPIAYYNDFWLQSEKITGSWHSPNGFWYFMYADITE
;
A
#
# COMPACT_ATOMS: atom_id res chain seq x y z
N GLN A 1 -25.17 10.96 8.86
CA GLN A 1 -25.34 10.82 7.41
C GLN A 1 -24.79 12.07 6.75
N LEU A 2 -23.92 11.91 5.77
CA LEU A 2 -23.24 13.02 5.09
C LEU A 2 -24.08 13.68 3.98
N GLY A 3 -25.30 13.15 3.68
CA GLY A 3 -26.17 13.67 2.63
C GLY A 3 -25.64 13.42 1.20
N ILE A 4 -24.74 12.45 1.07
CA ILE A 4 -24.15 12.05 -0.21
C ILE A 4 -24.89 10.82 -0.72
N ASP A 5 -25.30 10.82 -1.98
CA ASP A 5 -25.83 9.63 -2.68
C ASP A 5 -24.64 8.93 -3.37
N LEU A 6 -24.25 7.79 -2.81
CA LEU A 6 -23.15 6.98 -3.33
C LEU A 6 -23.68 5.83 -4.17
N GLN A 7 -23.37 5.83 -5.45
CA GLN A 7 -23.61 4.69 -6.34
C GLN A 7 -22.40 3.78 -6.35
N VAL A 8 -22.61 2.50 -6.02
CA VAL A 8 -21.55 1.50 -5.96
C VAL A 8 -21.67 0.57 -7.16
N ASP A 9 -20.69 0.62 -8.04
CA ASP A 9 -20.56 -0.28 -9.17
C ASP A 9 -19.67 -1.47 -8.80
N ILE A 10 -20.19 -2.67 -8.99
CA ILE A 10 -19.42 -3.91 -8.83
C ILE A 10 -18.97 -4.37 -10.20
N VAL A 11 -17.68 -4.27 -10.43
CA VAL A 11 -17.04 -4.58 -11.71
C VAL A 11 -16.17 -5.83 -11.58
N GLU A 12 -16.21 -6.68 -12.60
CA GLU A 12 -15.33 -7.85 -12.68
C GLU A 12 -13.85 -7.43 -12.70
N TRP A 13 -12.98 -8.20 -12.05
CA TRP A 13 -11.58 -7.81 -11.79
C TRP A 13 -10.77 -7.49 -13.05
N ALA A 14 -10.95 -8.27 -14.12
CA ALA A 14 -10.22 -8.04 -15.37
C ALA A 14 -10.59 -6.70 -16.04
N SER A 15 -11.84 -6.25 -15.86
CA SER A 15 -12.31 -4.94 -16.34
C SER A 15 -11.96 -3.81 -15.38
N PHE A 16 -12.04 -4.05 -14.07
CA PHE A 16 -11.75 -3.07 -13.04
C PHE A 16 -10.30 -2.58 -13.08
N THR A 17 -9.35 -3.50 -13.27
CA THR A 17 -7.92 -3.17 -13.23
C THR A 17 -7.51 -2.11 -14.27
N PRO A 18 -7.85 -2.23 -15.56
CA PRO A 18 -7.54 -1.17 -16.52
C PRO A 18 -8.31 0.13 -16.26
N MET A 19 -9.58 0.09 -15.84
CA MET A 19 -10.33 1.29 -15.45
C MET A 19 -9.62 2.06 -14.34
N ARG A 20 -9.22 1.36 -13.28
CA ARG A 20 -8.49 1.98 -12.17
C ARG A 20 -7.16 2.57 -12.61
N ARG A 21 -6.36 1.85 -13.39
CA ARG A 21 -5.06 2.34 -13.91
C ARG A 21 -5.19 3.57 -14.80
N ASN A 22 -6.29 3.67 -15.54
CA ASN A 22 -6.58 4.84 -16.37
C ASN A 22 -7.08 6.04 -15.55
N GLY A 23 -7.56 5.82 -14.32
CA GLY A 23 -8.21 6.85 -13.50
C GLY A 23 -9.68 7.07 -13.87
N ASP A 24 -10.34 6.06 -14.46
CA ASP A 24 -11.74 6.10 -14.89
C ASP A 24 -12.68 5.82 -13.69
N PHE A 25 -12.61 6.64 -12.64
CA PHE A 25 -13.42 6.51 -11.43
C PHE A 25 -13.46 7.82 -10.63
N ASP A 26 -14.48 8.00 -9.81
CA ASP A 26 -14.51 9.05 -8.79
C ASP A 26 -13.85 8.54 -7.50
N ILE A 27 -14.25 7.36 -7.04
CA ILE A 27 -13.65 6.66 -5.90
C ILE A 27 -13.47 5.18 -6.27
N ALA A 28 -12.27 4.66 -6.13
CA ALA A 28 -12.00 3.24 -6.39
C ALA A 28 -11.43 2.54 -5.16
N ARG A 29 -11.86 1.29 -4.95
CA ARG A 29 -11.24 0.42 -3.96
C ARG A 29 -9.83 0.05 -4.42
N ASN A 30 -8.86 0.21 -3.56
CA ASN A 30 -7.49 -0.26 -3.77
C ASN A 30 -6.96 -1.00 -2.54
N GLY A 31 -5.84 -1.67 -2.67
CA GLY A 31 -5.09 -2.29 -1.60
C GLY A 31 -3.67 -2.56 -2.03
N TRP A 32 -2.75 -2.54 -1.09
CA TRP A 32 -1.34 -2.82 -1.32
C TRP A 32 -0.80 -3.76 -0.26
N VAL A 33 -0.02 -4.73 -0.66
CA VAL A 33 0.80 -5.56 0.22
C VAL A 33 2.23 -5.06 0.08
N GLY A 34 2.84 -4.67 1.20
CA GLY A 34 4.19 -4.09 1.18
C GLY A 34 5.24 -5.10 0.71
N ASP A 35 6.10 -4.69 -0.21
CA ASP A 35 7.22 -5.51 -0.70
C ASP A 35 8.34 -5.61 0.34
N TYR A 36 8.44 -4.60 1.21
CA TYR A 36 9.41 -4.51 2.30
C TYR A 36 8.84 -3.71 3.48
N THR A 37 9.43 -3.92 4.66
CA THR A 37 8.95 -3.31 5.92
C THR A 37 9.56 -1.91 6.09
N ASP A 38 9.00 -0.93 5.41
CA ASP A 38 9.34 0.49 5.56
C ASP A 38 8.14 1.35 5.13
N PRO A 39 7.83 2.47 5.82
CA PRO A 39 6.71 3.35 5.48
C PRO A 39 6.76 3.88 4.05
N SER A 40 7.94 4.08 3.49
CA SER A 40 8.11 4.54 2.10
C SER A 40 7.44 3.62 1.09
N ASN A 41 7.35 2.31 1.38
CA ASN A 41 6.70 1.36 0.47
C ASN A 41 5.22 1.69 0.20
N MET A 42 4.52 2.24 1.20
CA MET A 42 3.13 2.67 1.08
C MET A 42 3.01 4.08 0.49
N LEU A 43 3.84 5.00 0.95
CA LEU A 43 3.77 6.40 0.53
C LEU A 43 4.23 6.60 -0.92
N GLU A 44 5.26 5.91 -1.35
CA GLU A 44 5.78 6.02 -2.73
C GLU A 44 4.79 5.63 -3.82
N LEU A 45 3.74 4.90 -3.49
CA LEU A 45 2.65 4.60 -4.41
C LEU A 45 1.98 5.85 -4.97
N PHE A 46 1.97 6.93 -4.18
CA PHE A 46 1.32 8.21 -4.52
C PHE A 46 2.29 9.23 -5.13
N TYR A 47 3.58 8.89 -5.27
CA TYR A 47 4.54 9.74 -5.96
C TYR A 47 4.05 10.04 -7.39
N SER A 48 4.12 11.29 -7.83
CA SER A 48 3.44 11.77 -9.04
C SER A 48 3.75 10.96 -10.30
N THR A 49 4.98 10.42 -10.41
CA THR A 49 5.43 9.61 -11.55
C THR A 49 5.39 8.10 -11.30
N ASN A 50 4.88 7.64 -10.15
CA ASN A 50 4.81 6.21 -9.85
C ASN A 50 3.72 5.52 -10.69
N GLY A 51 4.08 4.40 -11.33
CA GLY A 51 3.17 3.63 -12.17
C GLY A 51 1.98 3.00 -11.42
N ASN A 52 2.04 2.93 -10.08
CA ASN A 52 0.96 2.44 -9.23
C ASN A 52 0.08 3.57 -8.65
N ASN A 53 0.38 4.83 -9.00
CA ASN A 53 -0.44 5.99 -8.63
C ASN A 53 -1.71 6.04 -9.50
N ASP A 54 -2.62 5.11 -9.24
CA ASP A 54 -3.86 4.97 -10.02
C ASP A 54 -4.78 6.20 -9.86
N GLY A 55 -4.79 6.81 -8.66
CA GLY A 55 -5.56 8.03 -8.36
C GLY A 55 -5.00 9.31 -9.00
N LYS A 56 -3.84 9.22 -9.66
CA LYS A 56 -3.15 10.37 -10.28
C LYS A 56 -2.90 11.51 -9.30
N PHE A 57 -2.66 11.19 -8.03
CA PHE A 57 -2.26 12.17 -7.03
C PHE A 57 -1.00 12.90 -7.50
N ASN A 58 -1.00 14.23 -7.40
CA ASN A 58 0.09 15.05 -7.92
C ASN A 58 0.25 16.28 -7.02
N ASN A 59 1.23 16.22 -6.13
CA ASN A 59 1.57 17.30 -5.20
C ASN A 59 3.10 17.41 -5.11
N ALA A 60 3.64 18.57 -5.45
CA ALA A 60 5.08 18.81 -5.50
C ALA A 60 5.74 18.78 -4.11
N ASP A 61 5.04 19.20 -3.06
CA ASP A 61 5.57 19.18 -1.70
C ASP A 61 5.58 17.75 -1.15
N PHE A 62 4.60 16.92 -1.52
CA PHE A 62 4.62 15.49 -1.26
C PHE A 62 5.82 14.81 -1.92
N ASP A 63 6.01 15.04 -3.21
CA ASP A 63 7.14 14.47 -3.95
C ASP A 63 8.48 14.90 -3.35
N ALA A 64 8.62 16.18 -2.98
CA ALA A 64 9.82 16.69 -2.34
C ALA A 64 10.08 16.05 -0.97
N ALA A 65 9.05 15.79 -0.18
CA ALA A 65 9.16 15.08 1.10
C ALA A 65 9.60 13.63 0.91
N ILE A 66 9.06 12.93 -0.08
CA ILE A 66 9.51 11.58 -0.44
C ILE A 66 10.98 11.59 -0.89
N ASP A 67 11.39 12.53 -1.74
CA ASP A 67 12.79 12.65 -2.21
C ASP A 67 13.76 12.96 -1.06
N LEU A 68 13.36 13.82 -0.11
CA LEU A 68 14.14 14.06 1.10
C LEU A 68 14.30 12.76 1.92
N SER A 69 13.24 11.98 2.07
CA SER A 69 13.30 10.70 2.80
C SER A 69 14.25 9.68 2.19
N ARG A 70 14.49 9.74 0.87
CA ARG A 70 15.41 8.87 0.14
C ARG A 70 16.87 9.29 0.25
N THR A 71 17.12 10.57 0.47
CA THR A 71 18.46 11.15 0.39
C THR A 71 19.08 11.46 1.74
N THR A 72 18.30 11.71 2.79
CA THR A 72 18.81 11.97 4.13
C THR A 72 19.32 10.70 4.82
N LEU A 73 20.46 10.81 5.52
CA LEU A 73 21.04 9.73 6.32
C LEU A 73 20.62 9.81 7.79
N ASP A 74 20.07 10.94 8.22
CA ASP A 74 19.54 11.12 9.57
C ASP A 74 18.18 10.46 9.70
N SER A 75 18.05 9.52 10.63
CA SER A 75 16.80 8.74 10.80
C SER A 75 15.63 9.58 11.30
N ALA A 76 15.89 10.61 12.11
CA ALA A 76 14.85 11.49 12.63
C ALA A 76 14.36 12.44 11.53
N GLU A 77 15.27 12.97 10.73
CA GLU A 77 14.93 13.79 9.57
C GLU A 77 14.15 12.97 8.52
N ARG A 78 14.59 11.73 8.26
CA ARG A 78 13.89 10.80 7.37
C ARG A 78 12.47 10.53 7.84
N SER A 79 12.31 10.20 9.12
CA SER A 79 10.98 9.97 9.71
C SER A 79 10.09 11.19 9.60
N LYS A 80 10.63 12.38 9.87
CA LYS A 80 9.88 13.63 9.71
C LYS A 80 9.44 13.87 8.27
N ALA A 81 10.31 13.59 7.29
CA ALA A 81 9.97 13.74 5.88
C ALA A 81 8.82 12.80 5.47
N LEU A 82 8.86 11.52 5.92
CA LEU A 82 7.78 10.55 5.66
C LEU A 82 6.46 10.98 6.31
N HIS A 83 6.48 11.46 7.56
CA HIS A 83 5.27 12.01 8.19
C HIS A 83 4.74 13.25 7.46
N THR A 84 5.61 14.13 7.00
CA THR A 84 5.19 15.29 6.19
C THR A 84 4.47 14.84 4.92
N ALA A 85 4.99 13.82 4.23
CA ALA A 85 4.34 13.26 3.04
C ALA A 85 2.98 12.64 3.39
N GLU A 86 2.90 11.88 4.49
CA GLU A 86 1.65 11.29 4.96
C GLU A 86 0.60 12.36 5.28
N ASP A 87 0.98 13.42 6.00
CA ASP A 87 0.09 14.52 6.34
C ASP A 87 -0.49 15.19 5.08
N ILE A 88 0.35 15.51 4.09
CA ILE A 88 -0.09 16.08 2.81
C ILE A 88 -1.06 15.15 2.09
N LEU A 89 -0.74 13.85 2.02
CA LEU A 89 -1.59 12.85 1.36
C LEU A 89 -2.98 12.77 2.00
N MET A 90 -3.03 12.83 3.34
CA MET A 90 -4.29 12.78 4.09
C MET A 90 -5.08 14.09 3.99
N GLU A 91 -4.43 15.23 4.12
CA GLU A 91 -5.08 16.55 4.02
C GLU A 91 -5.71 16.79 2.64
N GLU A 92 -5.04 16.34 1.57
CA GLU A 92 -5.55 16.44 0.21
C GLU A 92 -6.46 15.26 -0.20
N THR A 93 -6.70 14.34 0.71
CA THR A 93 -7.57 13.17 0.47
C THR A 93 -7.10 12.35 -0.74
N GLY A 94 -5.79 12.22 -0.93
CA GLY A 94 -5.22 11.39 -2.00
C GLY A 94 -5.54 9.90 -1.85
N CYS A 95 -5.82 9.47 -0.61
CA CYS A 95 -6.42 8.17 -0.31
C CYS A 95 -7.27 8.24 0.97
N ILE A 96 -8.17 7.27 1.12
CA ILE A 96 -9.00 7.08 2.32
C ILE A 96 -8.64 5.73 2.93
N PRO A 97 -7.80 5.68 3.98
CA PRO A 97 -7.45 4.44 4.66
C PRO A 97 -8.68 3.82 5.33
N ILE A 98 -8.94 2.54 5.09
CA ILE A 98 -10.11 1.85 5.64
C ILE A 98 -9.70 0.81 6.67
N ALA A 99 -8.76 -0.07 6.33
CA ALA A 99 -8.35 -1.18 7.19
C ALA A 99 -6.99 -1.74 6.79
N TYR A 100 -6.32 -2.35 7.76
CA TYR A 100 -5.21 -3.25 7.51
C TYR A 100 -5.75 -4.68 7.33
N TYR A 101 -5.27 -5.38 6.31
CA TYR A 101 -5.61 -6.78 6.12
C TYR A 101 -4.90 -7.64 7.15
N ASN A 102 -5.62 -8.64 7.63
CA ASN A 102 -5.04 -9.70 8.46
C ASN A 102 -5.00 -10.99 7.63
N ASP A 103 -3.85 -11.62 7.63
CA ASP A 103 -3.69 -12.95 7.05
C ASP A 103 -3.94 -14.02 8.10
N PHE A 104 -4.71 -15.03 7.70
CA PHE A 104 -4.97 -16.22 8.51
C PHE A 104 -4.43 -17.44 7.78
N TRP A 105 -3.71 -18.28 8.50
CA TRP A 105 -3.22 -19.54 7.93
C TRP A 105 -3.42 -20.68 8.89
N LEU A 106 -3.56 -21.86 8.31
CA LEU A 106 -3.56 -23.12 9.05
C LEU A 106 -2.39 -23.96 8.53
N GLN A 107 -1.57 -24.43 9.44
CA GLN A 107 -0.44 -25.30 9.15
C GLN A 107 -0.56 -26.60 9.94
N SER A 108 -0.34 -27.72 9.29
CA SER A 108 -0.23 -29.02 9.97
C SER A 108 0.97 -29.03 10.90
N GLU A 109 0.84 -29.61 12.10
CA GLU A 109 1.94 -29.82 13.03
C GLU A 109 3.06 -30.70 12.45
N LYS A 110 2.75 -31.46 11.40
CA LYS A 110 3.72 -32.27 10.67
C LYS A 110 4.66 -31.47 9.76
N ILE A 111 4.33 -30.20 9.46
CA ILE A 111 5.16 -29.34 8.62
C ILE A 111 6.11 -28.56 9.52
N THR A 112 7.40 -28.76 9.33
CA THR A 112 8.47 -28.06 10.04
C THR A 112 9.32 -27.25 9.07
N GLY A 113 10.11 -26.28 9.57
CA GLY A 113 11.05 -25.50 8.76
C GLY A 113 10.42 -24.53 7.76
N SER A 114 9.09 -24.40 7.72
CA SER A 114 8.42 -23.31 7.00
C SER A 114 8.46 -22.02 7.83
N TRP A 115 8.53 -20.90 7.16
CA TRP A 115 8.58 -19.60 7.79
C TRP A 115 7.68 -18.60 7.06
N HIS A 116 7.02 -17.73 7.81
CA HIS A 116 6.14 -16.69 7.32
C HIS A 116 6.68 -15.31 7.74
N SER A 117 6.85 -14.41 6.79
CA SER A 117 7.28 -13.05 7.08
C SER A 117 6.11 -12.17 7.52
N PRO A 118 6.38 -11.07 8.27
CA PRO A 118 5.35 -10.09 8.60
C PRO A 118 4.67 -9.44 7.38
N ASN A 119 5.30 -9.49 6.21
CA ASN A 119 4.77 -8.96 4.95
C ASN A 119 3.92 -9.98 4.16
N GLY A 120 3.57 -11.11 4.76
CA GLY A 120 2.70 -12.12 4.14
C GLY A 120 3.42 -13.13 3.23
N PHE A 121 4.74 -13.11 3.13
CA PHE A 121 5.49 -14.08 2.31
C PHE A 121 5.77 -15.37 3.06
N TRP A 122 5.57 -16.50 2.36
CA TRP A 122 5.87 -17.83 2.84
C TRP A 122 7.19 -18.33 2.28
N TYR A 123 8.00 -18.93 3.13
CA TYR A 123 9.29 -19.51 2.78
C TYR A 123 9.30 -20.98 3.13
N PHE A 124 9.52 -21.84 2.13
CA PHE A 124 9.52 -23.30 2.26
C PHE A 124 10.89 -23.90 2.01
N MET A 125 11.94 -23.08 1.92
CA MET A 125 13.29 -23.53 1.58
C MET A 125 13.83 -24.66 2.49
N TYR A 126 13.41 -24.64 3.75
CA TYR A 126 13.81 -25.63 4.76
C TYR A 126 12.60 -26.42 5.29
N ALA A 127 11.50 -26.38 4.55
CA ALA A 127 10.29 -27.10 4.97
C ALA A 127 10.49 -28.63 4.80
N ASP A 128 10.02 -29.37 5.80
CA ASP A 128 10.01 -30.83 5.82
C ASP A 128 8.69 -31.33 6.41
N ILE A 129 8.37 -32.58 6.13
CA ILE A 129 7.18 -33.25 6.67
C ILE A 129 7.65 -34.37 7.61
N THR A 130 7.30 -34.21 8.89
CA THR A 130 7.55 -35.25 9.89
C THR A 130 6.43 -36.29 9.88
N GLU A 131 6.78 -37.56 10.02
CA GLU A 131 5.84 -38.69 10.04
C GLU A 131 4.90 -38.64 11.26
#